data_3751ee515b1c5edfadb0eb7d723786aa
#
_entry.id   3751ee515b1c5edfadb0eb7d723786aa
#
_cell.length_a   1.000
_cell.length_b   1.000
_cell.length_c   1.000
_cell.angle_alpha   90.00
_cell.angle_beta   90.00
_cell.angle_gamma   90.00
#
_symmetry.space_group_name_H-M   'P 1'
#
loop_
_entity.id
_entity.type
_entity.pdbx_description
1 polymer ?
#
loop_
_entity_poly.entity_id
_entity_poly.type
_entity_poly.pdbx_seq_one_letter_code
_entity_poly.pdbx_strand_id
1 'polypeptide(L)'
;MNTGKLITSEQINSIGGQTRRFKSGFLHTVNLREAEIVIDDQWVRQLIGQTKLVELNLEGTAITDLALETLRKLPSLETLDLSETHITDHALDTLQNMHHLKVLALTSTEVTQEKIREIRASMLNTRIVSID
;
A
#
# COMPACT_ATOMS: atom_id res chain seq x y z
N MET A 1 8.27 -2.44 -23.89
CA MET A 1 7.06 -2.95 -23.24
C MET A 1 7.43 -3.95 -22.17
N ASN A 2 6.76 -3.89 -21.04
CA ASN A 2 6.98 -4.87 -19.99
C ASN A 2 6.36 -6.20 -20.42
N THR A 3 7.18 -7.22 -20.60
CA THR A 3 6.76 -8.53 -21.07
C THR A 3 6.33 -9.44 -19.93
N GLY A 4 5.71 -8.90 -18.91
CA GLY A 4 5.26 -9.65 -17.77
C GLY A 4 6.32 -9.88 -16.69
N LYS A 5 7.45 -9.21 -16.81
CA LYS A 5 8.48 -9.29 -15.78
C LYS A 5 8.01 -8.57 -14.52
N LEU A 6 8.05 -9.28 -13.41
CA LEU A 6 7.73 -8.70 -12.11
C LEU A 6 8.93 -7.92 -11.59
N ILE A 7 8.65 -6.87 -10.83
CA ILE A 7 9.71 -6.20 -10.08
C ILE A 7 10.31 -7.20 -9.08
N THR A 8 11.61 -7.15 -8.89
CA THR A 8 12.33 -8.09 -8.04
C THR A 8 12.69 -7.48 -6.71
N SER A 9 12.98 -8.34 -5.73
CA SER A 9 13.47 -7.87 -4.43
C SER A 9 14.80 -7.12 -4.58
N GLU A 10 15.66 -7.58 -5.49
CA GLU A 10 16.96 -6.92 -5.74
C GLU A 10 16.76 -5.49 -6.23
N GLN A 11 15.80 -5.27 -7.13
CA GLN A 11 15.49 -3.93 -7.64
C GLN A 11 14.98 -3.03 -6.53
N ILE A 12 14.12 -3.54 -5.66
CA ILE A 12 13.58 -2.76 -4.55
C ILE A 12 14.68 -2.49 -3.51
N ASN A 13 15.47 -3.50 -3.18
CA ASN A 13 16.53 -3.33 -2.19
C ASN A 13 17.59 -2.34 -2.67
N SER A 14 17.84 -2.28 -3.99
CA SER A 14 18.85 -1.38 -4.56
C SER A 14 18.52 0.10 -4.38
N ILE A 15 17.25 0.44 -4.16
CA ILE A 15 16.82 1.82 -3.93
C ILE A 15 16.51 2.11 -2.46
N GLY A 16 16.97 1.25 -1.56
CA GLY A 16 16.77 1.43 -0.12
C GLY A 16 15.50 0.80 0.42
N GLY A 17 14.71 0.17 -0.41
CA GLY A 17 13.54 -0.57 0.04
C GLY A 17 13.95 -1.86 0.74
N GLN A 18 13.04 -2.39 1.54
CA GLN A 18 13.24 -3.64 2.26
C GLN A 18 12.19 -4.64 1.82
N THR A 19 12.57 -5.90 1.65
CA THR A 19 11.67 -6.92 1.15
C THR A 19 11.80 -8.24 1.90
N ARG A 20 10.72 -9.03 1.85
CA ARG A 20 10.74 -10.44 2.22
C ARG A 20 10.05 -11.20 1.09
N ARG A 21 10.50 -12.42 0.83
CA ARG A 21 9.97 -13.26 -0.23
C ARG A 21 9.46 -14.58 0.33
N PHE A 22 8.46 -15.14 -0.35
CA PHE A 22 8.12 -16.55 -0.17
C PHE A 22 9.20 -17.41 -0.83
N LYS A 23 9.21 -18.70 -0.53
CA LYS A 23 10.13 -19.65 -1.17
C LYS A 23 9.95 -19.70 -2.69
N SER A 24 8.73 -19.38 -3.16
CA SER A 24 8.42 -19.33 -4.59
C SER A 24 9.10 -18.17 -5.32
N GLY A 25 9.63 -17.19 -4.59
CA GLY A 25 10.22 -15.99 -5.15
C GLY A 25 9.29 -14.80 -5.21
N PHE A 26 7.97 -15.00 -5.08
CA PHE A 26 7.04 -13.89 -4.99
C PHE A 26 7.28 -13.08 -3.73
N LEU A 27 7.06 -11.76 -3.83
CA LEU A 27 7.22 -10.87 -2.68
C LEU A 27 6.09 -11.10 -1.68
N HIS A 28 6.47 -11.21 -0.41
CA HIS A 28 5.56 -11.27 0.72
C HIS A 28 5.39 -9.88 1.34
N THR A 29 6.51 -9.17 1.55
CA THR A 29 6.54 -7.87 2.22
C THR A 29 7.39 -6.91 1.41
N VAL A 30 6.89 -5.69 1.23
CA VAL A 30 7.63 -4.58 0.64
C VAL A 30 7.52 -3.38 1.58
N ASN A 31 8.65 -2.84 2.01
CA ASN A 31 8.70 -1.63 2.83
C ASN A 31 9.51 -0.56 2.10
N LEU A 32 8.84 0.55 1.74
CA LEU A 32 9.44 1.63 0.98
C LEU A 32 9.65 2.89 1.80
N ARG A 33 9.48 2.79 3.12
CA ARG A 33 9.64 3.94 4.01
C ARG A 33 11.04 4.55 3.93
N GLU A 34 12.07 3.71 3.78
CA GLU A 34 13.47 4.14 3.74
C GLU A 34 14.00 4.26 2.32
N ALA A 35 13.14 4.26 1.32
CA ALA A 35 13.57 4.35 -0.08
C ALA A 35 14.35 5.64 -0.33
N GLU A 36 15.41 5.52 -1.12
CA GLU A 36 16.33 6.62 -1.42
C GLU A 36 15.94 7.39 -2.67
N ILE A 37 14.84 7.02 -3.31
CA ILE A 37 14.27 7.72 -4.45
C ILE A 37 12.81 8.07 -4.14
N VAL A 38 12.24 8.96 -4.95
CA VAL A 38 10.83 9.31 -4.81
C VAL A 38 9.96 8.13 -5.23
N ILE A 39 9.12 7.67 -4.32
CA ILE A 39 8.12 6.64 -4.58
C ILE A 39 6.79 7.35 -4.80
N ASP A 40 6.34 7.36 -6.05
CA ASP A 40 5.09 8.02 -6.44
C ASP A 40 4.10 6.99 -7.00
N ASP A 41 2.96 7.48 -7.49
CA ASP A 41 1.92 6.60 -8.02
C ASP A 41 2.41 5.76 -9.19
N GLN A 42 3.26 6.33 -10.03
CA GLN A 42 3.82 5.62 -11.18
C GLN A 42 4.75 4.50 -10.73
N TRP A 43 5.58 4.77 -9.74
CA TRP A 43 6.51 3.75 -9.22
C TRP A 43 5.72 2.55 -8.67
N VAL A 44 4.63 2.83 -7.94
CA VAL A 44 3.82 1.79 -7.31
C VAL A 44 3.21 0.83 -8.34
N ARG A 45 2.98 1.29 -9.57
CA ARG A 45 2.45 0.43 -10.64
C ARG A 45 3.34 -0.78 -10.92
N GLN A 46 4.62 -0.69 -10.62
CA GLN A 46 5.55 -1.81 -10.80
C GLN A 46 5.21 -3.01 -9.93
N LEU A 47 4.38 -2.81 -8.89
CA LEU A 47 3.96 -3.90 -8.00
C LEU A 47 2.86 -4.77 -8.59
N ILE A 48 2.24 -4.33 -9.69
CA ILE A 48 1.21 -5.12 -10.37
C ILE A 48 1.81 -6.45 -10.78
N GLY A 49 1.09 -7.53 -10.49
CA GLY A 49 1.54 -8.89 -10.76
C GLY A 49 2.10 -9.60 -9.53
N GLN A 50 2.44 -8.85 -8.48
CA GLN A 50 2.86 -9.44 -7.21
C GLN A 50 1.62 -9.91 -6.45
N THR A 51 1.01 -10.97 -6.95
CA THR A 51 -0.29 -11.46 -6.47
C THR A 51 -0.24 -12.07 -5.08
N LYS A 52 0.97 -12.31 -4.55
CA LYS A 52 1.16 -12.88 -3.22
C LYS A 52 1.54 -11.85 -2.17
N LEU A 53 1.65 -10.57 -2.56
CA LEU A 53 2.08 -9.52 -1.65
C LEU A 53 1.06 -9.36 -0.52
N VAL A 54 1.53 -9.49 0.71
CA VAL A 54 0.71 -9.47 1.93
C VAL A 54 0.86 -8.17 2.69
N GLU A 55 2.08 -7.65 2.77
CA GLU A 55 2.35 -6.42 3.53
C GLU A 55 3.04 -5.39 2.66
N LEU A 56 2.51 -4.17 2.66
CA LEU A 56 3.07 -3.05 1.91
C LEU A 56 3.12 -1.82 2.80
N ASN A 57 4.31 -1.27 3.00
CA ASN A 57 4.50 -0.05 3.74
C ASN A 57 4.91 1.07 2.78
N LEU A 58 4.04 2.06 2.63
CA LEU A 58 4.23 3.24 1.79
C LEU A 58 4.30 4.52 2.63
N GLU A 59 4.59 4.39 3.92
CA GLU A 59 4.66 5.53 4.82
C GLU A 59 5.65 6.58 4.33
N GLY A 60 5.22 7.85 4.29
CA GLY A 60 6.10 8.95 3.94
C GLY A 60 6.44 9.05 2.45
N THR A 61 5.81 8.25 1.60
CA THR A 61 6.07 8.31 0.16
C THR A 61 5.22 9.41 -0.51
N ALA A 62 5.49 9.66 -1.79
CA ALA A 62 4.81 10.72 -2.54
C ALA A 62 3.58 10.21 -3.29
N ILE A 63 2.95 9.15 -2.81
CA ILE A 63 1.73 8.63 -3.44
C ILE A 63 0.53 9.53 -3.15
N THR A 64 -0.45 9.45 -4.05
CA THR A 64 -1.74 10.12 -3.93
C THR A 64 -2.86 9.09 -4.07
N ASP A 65 -4.10 9.57 -4.13
CA ASP A 65 -5.25 8.69 -4.33
C ASP A 65 -5.13 7.84 -5.60
N LEU A 66 -4.34 8.29 -6.58
CA LEU A 66 -4.14 7.55 -7.82
C LEU A 66 -3.45 6.19 -7.60
N ALA A 67 -2.70 6.04 -6.51
CA ALA A 67 -2.06 4.75 -6.20
C ALA A 67 -3.09 3.65 -5.96
N LEU A 68 -4.31 4.00 -5.60
CA LEU A 68 -5.36 3.01 -5.30
C LEU A 68 -5.74 2.19 -6.53
N GLU A 69 -5.53 2.72 -7.74
CA GLU A 69 -5.74 1.96 -8.96
C GLU A 69 -4.84 0.72 -9.00
N THR A 70 -3.65 0.83 -8.45
CA THR A 70 -2.71 -0.29 -8.36
C THR A 70 -3.01 -1.15 -7.14
N LEU A 71 -3.19 -0.50 -6.00
CA LEU A 71 -3.33 -1.22 -4.72
C LEU A 71 -4.54 -2.16 -4.71
N ARG A 72 -5.64 -1.76 -5.33
CA ARG A 72 -6.83 -2.61 -5.41
C ARG A 72 -6.63 -3.86 -6.26
N LYS A 73 -5.54 -3.90 -7.04
CA LYS A 73 -5.18 -5.05 -7.89
C LYS A 73 -4.22 -6.02 -7.20
N LEU A 74 -3.95 -5.82 -5.93
CA LEU A 74 -3.07 -6.68 -5.13
C LEU A 74 -3.95 -7.54 -4.22
N PRO A 75 -4.36 -8.73 -4.69
CA PRO A 75 -5.45 -9.48 -4.06
C PRO A 75 -5.14 -10.10 -2.70
N SER A 76 -3.86 -10.23 -2.37
CA SER A 76 -3.45 -10.87 -1.12
C SER A 76 -3.07 -9.86 -0.03
N LEU A 77 -3.21 -8.56 -0.33
CA LEU A 77 -2.75 -7.52 0.57
C LEU A 77 -3.58 -7.50 1.86
N GLU A 78 -2.92 -7.65 3.00
CA GLU A 78 -3.56 -7.69 4.30
C GLU A 78 -3.15 -6.52 5.20
N THR A 79 -1.91 -6.06 5.07
CA THR A 79 -1.40 -4.94 5.86
C THR A 79 -0.93 -3.84 4.92
N LEU A 80 -1.50 -2.66 5.07
CA LEU A 80 -1.20 -1.51 4.21
C LEU A 80 -0.99 -0.28 5.07
N ASP A 81 0.20 0.30 4.99
CA ASP A 81 0.51 1.54 5.69
C ASP A 81 0.61 2.69 4.68
N LEU A 82 -0.33 3.62 4.77
CA LEU A 82 -0.40 4.81 3.93
C LEU A 82 -0.17 6.08 4.74
N SER A 83 0.37 5.95 5.94
CA SER A 83 0.61 7.09 6.82
C SER A 83 1.56 8.10 6.18
N GLU A 84 1.38 9.38 6.51
CA GLU A 84 2.22 10.48 6.02
C GLU A 84 2.28 10.54 4.49
N THR A 85 1.17 10.27 3.82
CA THR A 85 1.04 10.38 2.37
C THR A 85 -0.09 11.37 2.03
N HIS A 86 -0.27 11.62 0.74
CA HIS A 86 -1.28 12.57 0.25
C HIS A 86 -2.62 11.90 -0.07
N ILE A 87 -2.92 10.83 0.64
CA ILE A 87 -4.22 10.14 0.52
C ILE A 87 -5.31 11.02 1.12
N THR A 88 -6.44 11.12 0.42
CA THR A 88 -7.61 11.89 0.87
C THR A 88 -8.83 10.97 1.07
N ASP A 89 -9.95 11.55 1.45
CA ASP A 89 -11.20 10.80 1.64
C ASP A 89 -11.61 10.01 0.40
N HIS A 90 -11.25 10.48 -0.80
CA HIS A 90 -11.57 9.78 -2.05
C HIS A 90 -10.97 8.38 -2.13
N ALA A 91 -9.77 8.20 -1.58
CA ALA A 91 -9.11 6.90 -1.59
C ALA A 91 -9.90 5.88 -0.78
N LEU A 92 -10.60 6.32 0.24
CA LEU A 92 -11.29 5.42 1.15
C LEU A 92 -12.50 4.76 0.49
N ASP A 93 -13.05 5.36 -0.58
CA ASP A 93 -14.12 4.71 -1.33
C ASP A 93 -13.64 3.42 -1.98
N THR A 94 -12.37 3.38 -2.40
CA THR A 94 -11.76 2.16 -2.92
C THR A 94 -11.32 1.24 -1.79
N LEU A 95 -10.68 1.78 -0.76
CA LEU A 95 -10.14 0.99 0.35
C LEU A 95 -11.23 0.22 1.09
N GLN A 96 -12.41 0.79 1.26
CA GLN A 96 -13.50 0.12 1.96
C GLN A 96 -13.99 -1.15 1.26
N ASN A 97 -13.67 -1.29 -0.03
CA ASN A 97 -14.01 -2.48 -0.81
C ASN A 97 -12.88 -3.52 -0.81
N MET A 98 -11.75 -3.22 -0.20
CA MET A 98 -10.62 -4.13 -0.13
C MET A 98 -10.77 -5.00 1.14
N HIS A 99 -11.66 -5.98 1.04
CA HIS A 99 -12.06 -6.79 2.20
C HIS A 99 -10.98 -7.70 2.77
N HIS A 100 -9.87 -7.84 2.04
CA HIS A 100 -8.73 -8.64 2.51
C HIS A 100 -7.88 -7.90 3.53
N LEU A 101 -8.01 -6.56 3.60
CA LEU A 101 -7.22 -5.77 4.53
C LEU A 101 -7.57 -6.11 5.98
N LYS A 102 -6.54 -6.39 6.76
CA LYS A 102 -6.64 -6.64 8.20
C LYS A 102 -6.15 -5.45 9.01
N VAL A 103 -5.16 -4.72 8.46
CA VAL A 103 -4.62 -3.52 9.10
C VAL A 103 -4.42 -2.45 8.05
N LEU A 104 -4.95 -1.26 8.31
CA LEU A 104 -4.82 -0.10 7.44
C LEU A 104 -4.41 1.09 8.29
N ALA A 105 -3.21 1.64 8.05
CA ALA A 105 -2.70 2.79 8.78
C ALA A 105 -2.81 4.05 7.93
N LEU A 106 -3.40 5.10 8.51
CA LEU A 106 -3.72 6.35 7.85
C LEU A 106 -3.31 7.57 8.66
N THR A 107 -2.35 7.42 9.58
CA THR A 107 -1.89 8.51 10.44
C THR A 107 -1.25 9.62 9.61
N SER A 108 -1.59 10.87 9.89
CA SER A 108 -1.02 12.05 9.22
C SER A 108 -1.24 12.03 7.70
N THR A 109 -2.41 11.64 7.28
CA THR A 109 -2.87 11.77 5.89
C THR A 109 -3.85 12.93 5.80
N GLU A 110 -4.37 13.16 4.59
CA GLU A 110 -5.41 14.19 4.38
C GLU A 110 -6.81 13.61 4.52
N VAL A 111 -6.94 12.43 5.10
CA VAL A 111 -8.23 11.82 5.39
C VAL A 111 -8.84 12.51 6.61
N THR A 112 -10.11 12.88 6.51
CA THR A 112 -10.80 13.56 7.61
C THR A 112 -11.16 12.58 8.73
N GLN A 113 -11.26 13.08 9.96
CA GLN A 113 -11.68 12.27 11.10
C GLN A 113 -13.10 11.72 10.92
N GLU A 114 -13.95 12.48 10.25
CA GLU A 114 -15.30 12.03 9.93
C GLU A 114 -15.25 10.79 9.04
N LYS A 115 -14.40 10.80 8.00
CA LYS A 115 -14.27 9.66 7.10
C LYS A 115 -13.65 8.46 7.81
N ILE A 116 -12.70 8.69 8.71
CA ILE A 116 -12.12 7.61 9.52
C ILE A 116 -13.22 6.92 10.32
N ARG A 117 -14.11 7.68 10.94
CA ARG A 117 -15.22 7.10 11.71
C ARG A 117 -16.15 6.28 10.82
N GLU A 118 -16.44 6.79 9.61
CA GLU A 118 -17.28 6.06 8.65
C GLU A 118 -16.69 4.71 8.28
N ILE A 119 -15.41 4.68 7.90
CA ILE A 119 -14.81 3.43 7.47
C ILE A 119 -14.63 2.44 8.62
N ARG A 120 -14.39 2.91 9.84
CA ARG A 120 -14.35 2.04 11.00
C ARG A 120 -15.68 1.32 11.20
N ALA A 121 -16.78 2.00 10.89
CA ALA A 121 -18.11 1.41 11.01
C ALA A 121 -18.42 0.41 9.89
N SER A 122 -17.79 0.56 8.73
CA SER A 122 -18.04 -0.30 7.56
C SER A 122 -17.03 -1.43 7.40
N MET A 123 -15.77 -1.22 7.83
CA MET A 123 -14.70 -2.21 7.68
C MET A 123 -14.49 -2.95 9.01
N LEU A 124 -15.46 -3.79 9.37
CA LEU A 124 -15.48 -4.43 10.69
C LEU A 124 -14.34 -5.42 10.92
N ASN A 125 -13.75 -5.95 9.85
CA ASN A 125 -12.68 -6.92 9.94
C ASN A 125 -11.29 -6.28 9.75
N THR A 126 -11.24 -4.95 9.64
CA THR A 126 -10.00 -4.21 9.42
C THR A 126 -9.71 -3.31 10.61
N ARG A 127 -8.53 -3.42 11.16
CA ARG A 127 -8.05 -2.48 12.18
C ARG A 127 -7.58 -1.21 11.46
N ILE A 128 -8.24 -0.09 11.71
CA ILE A 128 -7.87 1.20 11.16
C ILE A 128 -7.03 1.94 12.19
N VAL A 129 -5.79 2.26 11.84
CA VAL A 129 -4.87 2.99 12.71
C VAL A 129 -4.80 4.44 12.22
N SER A 130 -5.19 5.39 13.05
CA SER A 130 -5.08 6.81 12.77
C SER A 130 -4.87 7.52 14.11
N ILE A 131 -3.63 7.88 14.36
CA ILE A 131 -3.21 8.47 15.63
C ILE A 131 -2.83 9.94 15.36
N ASP A 132 -3.84 10.81 15.24
CA ASP A 132 -3.58 12.25 14.97
C ASP A 132 -4.10 13.11 16.10
#